data_75e39f4ba07c19dd7f082c90e7fd4b6c
#
_entry.id   75e39f4ba07c19dd7f082c90e7fd4b6c
#
_cell.length_a   1.000
_cell.length_b   1.000
_cell.length_c   1.000
_cell.angle_alpha   90.00
_cell.angle_beta   90.00
_cell.angle_gamma   90.00
#
_symmetry.space_group_name_H-M   'P 1'
#
loop_
_entity.id
_entity.type
_entity.pdbx_description
1 polymer ?
#
loop_
_entity_poly.entity_id
_entity_poly.type
_entity_poly.pdbx_seq_one_letter_code
_entity_poly.pdbx_strand_id
1 'polypeptide(L)'
;MKRILLSLSFLAVVAVASAQDDKFQKTMEQTITMLDSAKTPEDLTDVAAKFERIADAETTKWQPYYYAALSTLWIGYRDEKIDKDVLGDKADGLISKAVSLAPKNSEVYLLKSMSASLHMMVDPMNRFQKYGTDLREALMTARQLDPTNPRTFYWEGTQAFYTPEQFGGGKAKAKLMFEKSLELYKKFKPENSMSPHWGEEITKQMLEACKGE
;
A
#
# COMPACT_ATOMS: atom_id res chain seq x y z
N MET A 1 41.01 -34.11 1.59
CA MET A 1 41.00 -32.81 0.90
C MET A 1 39.68 -32.45 0.23
N LYS A 2 38.97 -33.36 -0.49
CA LYS A 2 37.66 -33.03 -1.14
C LYS A 2 36.53 -32.63 -0.17
N ARG A 3 36.49 -33.16 1.08
CA ARG A 3 35.44 -32.81 2.06
C ARG A 3 35.62 -31.43 2.70
N ILE A 4 36.84 -30.92 2.80
CA ILE A 4 37.16 -29.58 3.34
C ILE A 4 36.80 -28.50 2.32
N LEU A 5 36.98 -28.73 1.03
CA LEU A 5 36.62 -27.81 -0.04
C LEU A 5 35.09 -27.60 -0.15
N LEU A 6 34.28 -28.65 0.09
CA LEU A 6 32.81 -28.53 0.09
C LEU A 6 32.29 -27.69 1.28
N SER A 7 32.91 -27.83 2.45
CA SER A 7 32.49 -27.06 3.64
C SER A 7 32.87 -25.57 3.53
N LEU A 8 33.99 -25.21 2.94
CA LEU A 8 34.36 -23.82 2.71
C LEU A 8 33.43 -23.16 1.67
N SER A 9 33.04 -23.88 0.61
CA SER A 9 32.11 -23.36 -0.42
C SER A 9 30.72 -23.07 0.16
N PHE A 10 30.24 -23.92 1.09
CA PHE A 10 28.93 -23.73 1.74
C PHE A 10 28.93 -22.52 2.68
N LEU A 11 29.99 -22.31 3.46
CA LEU A 11 30.14 -21.13 4.32
C LEU A 11 30.19 -19.80 3.52
N ALA A 12 30.85 -19.80 2.39
CA ALA A 12 30.95 -18.61 1.53
C ALA A 12 29.58 -18.23 0.93
N VAL A 13 28.76 -19.21 0.53
CA VAL A 13 27.41 -18.96 -0.03
C VAL A 13 26.46 -18.38 1.04
N VAL A 14 26.51 -18.87 2.28
CA VAL A 14 25.70 -18.36 3.39
C VAL A 14 26.09 -16.93 3.76
N ALA A 15 27.36 -16.61 3.77
CA ALA A 15 27.84 -15.25 4.09
C ALA A 15 27.42 -14.21 3.03
N VAL A 16 27.43 -14.60 1.74
CA VAL A 16 26.99 -13.71 0.65
C VAL A 16 25.46 -13.49 0.72
N ALA A 17 24.66 -14.52 0.99
CA ALA A 17 23.22 -14.40 1.12
C ALA A 17 22.82 -13.49 2.28
N SER A 18 23.48 -13.63 3.45
CA SER A 18 23.23 -12.75 4.60
C SER A 18 23.59 -11.28 4.32
N ALA A 19 24.69 -11.03 3.65
CA ALA A 19 25.11 -9.68 3.31
C ALA A 19 24.15 -9.02 2.29
N GLN A 20 23.56 -9.80 1.40
CA GLN A 20 22.55 -9.32 0.45
C GLN A 20 21.23 -8.99 1.14
N ASP A 21 20.75 -9.83 2.06
CA ASP A 21 19.55 -9.58 2.85
C ASP A 21 19.72 -8.34 3.75
N ASP A 22 20.87 -8.14 4.39
CA ASP A 22 21.17 -6.94 5.18
C ASP A 22 21.17 -5.66 4.32
N LYS A 23 21.76 -5.72 3.12
CA LYS A 23 21.76 -4.62 2.18
C LYS A 23 20.33 -4.29 1.70
N PHE A 24 19.55 -5.31 1.36
CA PHE A 24 18.16 -5.17 0.96
C PHE A 24 17.35 -4.49 2.06
N GLN A 25 17.40 -5.01 3.30
CA GLN A 25 16.67 -4.46 4.43
C GLN A 25 17.03 -2.98 4.64
N LYS A 26 18.33 -2.65 4.72
CA LYS A 26 18.79 -1.28 4.90
C LYS A 26 18.29 -0.34 3.80
N THR A 27 18.34 -0.79 2.53
CA THR A 27 17.89 0.02 1.39
C THR A 27 16.37 0.24 1.45
N MET A 28 15.59 -0.79 1.82
CA MET A 28 14.16 -0.67 2.03
C MET A 28 13.82 0.32 3.14
N GLU A 29 14.42 0.18 4.31
CA GLU A 29 14.19 1.07 5.46
C GLU A 29 14.49 2.54 5.13
N GLN A 30 15.60 2.79 4.44
CA GLN A 30 15.95 4.14 3.98
C GLN A 30 14.91 4.69 3.01
N THR A 31 14.43 3.86 2.07
CA THR A 31 13.45 4.30 1.08
C THR A 31 12.06 4.49 1.70
N ILE A 32 11.68 3.66 2.69
CA ILE A 32 10.46 3.85 3.48
C ILE A 32 10.51 5.17 4.27
N THR A 33 11.65 5.48 4.90
CA THR A 33 11.85 6.79 5.58
C THR A 33 11.71 7.97 4.61
N MET A 34 12.16 7.83 3.36
CA MET A 34 11.93 8.85 2.33
C MET A 34 10.44 8.98 1.99
N LEU A 35 9.71 7.87 1.89
CA LEU A 35 8.27 7.87 1.65
C LEU A 35 7.51 8.57 2.78
N ASP A 36 7.86 8.30 4.04
CA ASP A 36 7.24 8.92 5.22
C ASP A 36 7.44 10.45 5.25
N SER A 37 8.51 10.94 4.65
CA SER A 37 8.83 12.36 4.56
C SER A 37 8.38 13.04 3.26
N ALA A 38 7.91 12.29 2.26
CA ALA A 38 7.49 12.78 0.97
C ALA A 38 6.23 13.66 1.06
N LYS A 39 6.32 14.92 0.57
CA LYS A 39 5.24 15.89 0.66
C LYS A 39 4.64 16.23 -0.70
N THR A 40 5.44 16.18 -1.75
CA THR A 40 5.05 16.58 -3.10
C THR A 40 4.88 15.38 -4.03
N PRO A 41 4.15 15.51 -5.16
CA PRO A 41 4.11 14.48 -6.20
C PRO A 41 5.49 14.12 -6.75
N GLU A 42 6.41 15.09 -6.81
CA GLU A 42 7.79 14.90 -7.26
C GLU A 42 8.56 14.01 -6.28
N ASP A 43 8.46 14.27 -4.96
CA ASP A 43 9.06 13.41 -3.93
C ASP A 43 8.56 11.97 -4.07
N LEU A 44 7.24 11.80 -4.26
CA LEU A 44 6.62 10.49 -4.42
C LEU A 44 7.08 9.78 -5.69
N THR A 45 7.30 10.52 -6.79
CA THR A 45 7.81 9.99 -8.05
C THR A 45 9.23 9.44 -7.87
N ASP A 46 10.09 10.19 -7.19
CA ASP A 46 11.47 9.76 -6.89
C ASP A 46 11.49 8.51 -6.00
N VAL A 47 10.63 8.47 -5.00
CA VAL A 47 10.50 7.33 -4.09
C VAL A 47 9.95 6.11 -4.80
N ALA A 48 8.90 6.25 -5.62
CA ALA A 48 8.35 5.17 -6.43
C ALA A 48 9.42 4.54 -7.33
N ALA A 49 10.20 5.38 -8.05
CA ALA A 49 11.29 4.91 -8.90
C ALA A 49 12.41 4.18 -8.13
N LYS A 50 12.65 4.53 -6.86
CA LYS A 50 13.59 3.80 -6.00
C LYS A 50 13.04 2.43 -5.61
N PHE A 51 11.77 2.33 -5.20
CA PHE A 51 11.15 1.04 -4.89
C PHE A 51 11.07 0.14 -6.12
N GLU A 52 10.80 0.66 -7.30
CA GLU A 52 10.83 -0.11 -8.56
C GLU A 52 12.21 -0.71 -8.81
N ARG A 53 13.28 0.08 -8.65
CA ARG A 53 14.67 -0.45 -8.78
C ARG A 53 14.98 -1.54 -7.75
N ILE A 54 14.46 -1.42 -6.53
CA ILE A 54 14.61 -2.47 -5.52
C ILE A 54 13.81 -3.71 -5.93
N ALA A 55 12.59 -3.55 -6.45
CA ALA A 55 11.75 -4.64 -6.94
C ALA A 55 12.38 -5.40 -8.11
N ASP A 56 13.04 -4.69 -9.02
CA ASP A 56 13.76 -5.30 -10.15
C ASP A 56 14.98 -6.11 -9.68
N ALA A 57 15.63 -5.69 -8.60
CA ALA A 57 16.78 -6.40 -8.02
C ALA A 57 16.36 -7.57 -7.12
N GLU A 58 15.19 -7.48 -6.46
CA GLU A 58 14.70 -8.42 -5.44
C GLU A 58 13.33 -8.99 -5.83
N THR A 59 13.30 -9.69 -6.94
CA THR A 59 12.07 -10.17 -7.61
C THR A 59 11.23 -11.16 -6.79
N THR A 60 11.74 -11.68 -5.68
CA THR A 60 11.08 -12.63 -4.78
C THR A 60 10.48 -12.00 -3.54
N LYS A 61 10.67 -10.72 -3.32
CA LYS A 61 10.17 -9.96 -2.15
C LYS A 61 8.96 -9.12 -2.56
N TRP A 62 7.85 -9.21 -1.82
CA TRP A 62 6.62 -8.48 -2.15
C TRP A 62 6.66 -6.99 -1.75
N GLN A 63 7.41 -6.65 -0.71
CA GLN A 63 7.42 -5.29 -0.14
C GLN A 63 7.87 -4.21 -1.14
N PRO A 64 8.91 -4.38 -1.96
CA PRO A 64 9.28 -3.36 -2.94
C PRO A 64 8.15 -3.05 -3.93
N TYR A 65 7.46 -4.08 -4.43
CA TYR A 65 6.31 -3.91 -5.32
C TYR A 65 5.15 -3.20 -4.62
N TYR A 66 4.88 -3.54 -3.35
CA TYR A 66 3.87 -2.90 -2.53
C TYR A 66 4.14 -1.39 -2.39
N TYR A 67 5.34 -1.01 -1.97
CA TYR A 67 5.68 0.39 -1.75
C TYR A 67 5.80 1.19 -3.05
N ALA A 68 6.25 0.59 -4.14
CA ALA A 68 6.22 1.20 -5.46
C ALA A 68 4.77 1.50 -5.89
N ALA A 69 3.86 0.53 -5.73
CA ALA A 69 2.45 0.71 -6.04
C ALA A 69 1.80 1.77 -5.14
N LEU A 70 2.06 1.74 -3.82
CA LEU A 70 1.53 2.71 -2.87
C LEU A 70 1.96 4.13 -3.23
N SER A 71 3.24 4.34 -3.52
CA SER A 71 3.77 5.65 -3.95
C SER A 71 3.12 6.12 -5.24
N THR A 72 2.96 5.22 -6.22
CA THR A 72 2.29 5.51 -7.50
C THR A 72 0.82 5.91 -7.29
N LEU A 73 0.09 5.21 -6.45
CA LEU A 73 -1.29 5.55 -6.10
C LEU A 73 -1.38 6.91 -5.40
N TRP A 74 -0.47 7.20 -4.48
CA TRP A 74 -0.46 8.49 -3.79
C TRP A 74 -0.16 9.67 -4.74
N ILE A 75 0.65 9.49 -5.78
CA ILE A 75 0.80 10.49 -6.84
C ILE A 75 -0.57 10.73 -7.51
N GLY A 76 -1.24 9.67 -7.94
CA GLY A 76 -2.54 9.77 -8.62
C GLY A 76 -3.65 10.42 -7.80
N TYR A 77 -3.61 10.27 -6.47
CA TYR A 77 -4.56 10.93 -5.55
C TYR A 77 -4.21 12.39 -5.26
N ARG A 78 -2.95 12.80 -5.34
CA ARG A 78 -2.50 14.15 -4.98
C ARG A 78 -2.38 15.09 -6.17
N ASP A 79 -2.12 14.56 -7.36
CA ASP A 79 -1.97 15.34 -8.58
C ASP A 79 -3.22 15.22 -9.46
N GLU A 80 -4.00 16.31 -9.54
CA GLU A 80 -5.22 16.36 -10.34
C GLU A 80 -4.94 16.41 -11.86
N LYS A 81 -3.73 16.80 -12.25
CA LYS A 81 -3.36 17.00 -13.66
C LYS A 81 -2.82 15.73 -14.32
N ILE A 82 -2.49 14.72 -13.51
CA ILE A 82 -1.88 13.50 -14.01
C ILE A 82 -2.92 12.57 -14.62
N ASP A 83 -2.50 11.82 -15.63
CA ASP A 83 -3.32 10.75 -16.19
C ASP A 83 -3.46 9.60 -15.18
N LYS A 84 -4.64 9.53 -14.55
CA LYS A 84 -4.93 8.55 -13.50
C LYS A 84 -5.01 7.11 -14.03
N ASP A 85 -5.39 6.92 -15.29
CA ASP A 85 -5.40 5.59 -15.91
C ASP A 85 -3.98 5.07 -16.11
N VAL A 86 -3.07 5.90 -16.60
CA VAL A 86 -1.66 5.51 -16.75
C VAL A 86 -1.03 5.12 -15.40
N LEU A 87 -1.32 5.88 -14.33
CA LEU A 87 -0.82 5.53 -12.99
C LEU A 87 -1.53 4.30 -12.41
N GLY A 88 -2.83 4.17 -12.64
CA GLY A 88 -3.62 3.01 -12.23
C GLY A 88 -3.09 1.72 -12.87
N ASP A 89 -2.89 1.72 -14.19
CA ASP A 89 -2.34 0.57 -14.93
C ASP A 89 -0.93 0.21 -14.43
N LYS A 90 -0.09 1.21 -14.16
CA LYS A 90 1.24 0.99 -13.57
C LYS A 90 1.14 0.37 -12.18
N ALA A 91 0.27 0.91 -11.33
CA ALA A 91 0.05 0.37 -9.99
C ALA A 91 -0.51 -1.07 -10.04
N ASP A 92 -1.44 -1.36 -10.96
CA ASP A 92 -2.01 -2.71 -11.14
C ASP A 92 -0.95 -3.74 -11.51
N GLY A 93 0.00 -3.39 -12.37
CA GLY A 93 1.15 -4.25 -12.69
C GLY A 93 1.99 -4.59 -11.46
N LEU A 94 2.31 -3.60 -10.64
CA LEU A 94 3.07 -3.75 -9.39
C LEU A 94 2.27 -4.54 -8.35
N ILE A 95 0.98 -4.24 -8.17
CA ILE A 95 0.08 -4.95 -7.26
C ILE A 95 -0.05 -6.43 -7.67
N SER A 96 -0.19 -6.73 -8.95
CA SER A 96 -0.25 -8.10 -9.44
C SER A 96 0.99 -8.91 -9.06
N LYS A 97 2.18 -8.31 -9.14
CA LYS A 97 3.42 -8.92 -8.66
C LYS A 97 3.41 -9.12 -7.14
N ALA A 98 3.02 -8.11 -6.37
CA ALA A 98 2.90 -8.22 -4.93
C ALA A 98 1.91 -9.31 -4.50
N VAL A 99 0.74 -9.41 -5.14
CA VAL A 99 -0.26 -10.47 -4.90
C VAL A 99 0.31 -11.86 -5.20
N SER A 100 1.03 -12.02 -6.32
CA SER A 100 1.63 -13.32 -6.68
C SER A 100 2.65 -13.81 -5.64
N LEU A 101 3.38 -12.89 -5.01
CA LEU A 101 4.38 -13.17 -3.99
C LEU A 101 3.78 -13.30 -2.58
N ALA A 102 2.66 -12.62 -2.31
CA ALA A 102 2.01 -12.60 -1.00
C ALA A 102 0.47 -12.71 -1.12
N PRO A 103 -0.08 -13.84 -1.63
CA PRO A 103 -1.50 -13.97 -1.96
C PRO A 103 -2.44 -13.98 -0.74
N LYS A 104 -1.91 -14.08 0.47
CA LYS A 104 -2.68 -14.02 1.73
C LYS A 104 -2.40 -12.77 2.55
N ASN A 105 -1.87 -11.72 1.94
CA ASN A 105 -1.53 -10.48 2.62
C ASN A 105 -2.63 -9.43 2.42
N SER A 106 -3.24 -8.99 3.51
CA SER A 106 -4.31 -7.96 3.53
C SER A 106 -3.88 -6.66 2.86
N GLU A 107 -2.62 -6.24 3.01
CA GLU A 107 -2.10 -4.98 2.50
C GLU A 107 -2.11 -4.91 0.97
N VAL A 108 -1.78 -6.01 0.29
CA VAL A 108 -1.76 -6.01 -1.18
C VAL A 108 -3.17 -5.93 -1.78
N TYR A 109 -4.17 -6.51 -1.11
CA TYR A 109 -5.57 -6.36 -1.53
C TYR A 109 -6.15 -4.99 -1.18
N LEU A 110 -5.67 -4.35 -0.13
CA LEU A 110 -5.98 -2.95 0.15
C LEU A 110 -5.50 -2.05 -1.01
N LEU A 111 -4.26 -2.22 -1.49
CA LEU A 111 -3.78 -1.47 -2.65
C LEU A 111 -4.59 -1.75 -3.92
N LYS A 112 -5.04 -3.00 -4.10
CA LYS A 112 -5.93 -3.34 -5.23
C LYS A 112 -7.25 -2.57 -5.15
N SER A 113 -7.82 -2.43 -3.95
CA SER A 113 -9.00 -1.59 -3.72
C SER A 113 -8.73 -0.10 -4.00
N MET A 114 -7.55 0.36 -3.61
CA MET A 114 -7.12 1.74 -3.89
C MET A 114 -6.96 1.97 -5.40
N SER A 115 -6.31 1.07 -6.13
CA SER A 115 -6.15 1.20 -7.57
C SER A 115 -7.50 1.26 -8.31
N ALA A 116 -8.45 0.39 -7.96
CA ALA A 116 -9.79 0.43 -8.51
C ALA A 116 -10.48 1.79 -8.26
N SER A 117 -10.28 2.39 -7.08
CA SER A 117 -10.77 3.73 -6.79
C SER A 117 -10.14 4.79 -7.69
N LEU A 118 -8.83 4.70 -7.94
CA LEU A 118 -8.13 5.65 -8.80
C LEU A 118 -8.67 5.63 -10.24
N HIS A 119 -8.87 4.44 -10.81
CA HIS A 119 -9.50 4.26 -12.12
C HIS A 119 -10.93 4.81 -12.15
N MET A 120 -11.69 4.60 -11.06
CA MET A 120 -13.07 5.10 -10.96
C MET A 120 -13.12 6.64 -10.98
N MET A 121 -12.12 7.32 -10.40
CA MET A 121 -12.07 8.78 -10.34
C MET A 121 -11.98 9.46 -11.72
N VAL A 122 -11.55 8.77 -12.77
CA VAL A 122 -11.44 9.33 -14.13
C VAL A 122 -12.82 9.67 -14.71
N ASP A 123 -13.80 8.78 -14.51
CA ASP A 123 -15.20 8.96 -14.92
C ASP A 123 -16.12 8.18 -13.97
N PRO A 124 -16.44 8.76 -12.81
CA PRO A 124 -17.18 8.07 -11.77
C PRO A 124 -18.54 7.53 -12.24
N MET A 125 -19.24 8.29 -13.07
CA MET A 125 -20.60 7.92 -13.50
C MET A 125 -20.61 6.69 -14.40
N ASN A 126 -19.67 6.58 -15.33
CA ASN A 126 -19.62 5.47 -16.27
C ASN A 126 -18.80 4.28 -15.73
N ARG A 127 -17.89 4.53 -14.81
CA ARG A 127 -16.96 3.52 -14.29
C ARG A 127 -17.38 2.88 -12.96
N PHE A 128 -18.36 3.47 -12.27
CA PHE A 128 -18.82 3.01 -10.95
C PHE A 128 -19.20 1.53 -10.91
N GLN A 129 -19.91 1.04 -11.92
CA GLN A 129 -20.37 -0.35 -11.92
C GLN A 129 -19.20 -1.33 -11.92
N LYS A 130 -18.19 -1.11 -12.74
CA LYS A 130 -17.00 -1.97 -12.82
C LYS A 130 -16.09 -1.74 -11.61
N TYR A 131 -15.49 -0.57 -11.53
CA TYR A 131 -14.43 -0.31 -10.55
C TYR A 131 -14.95 -0.17 -9.11
N GLY A 132 -16.20 0.25 -8.91
CA GLY A 132 -16.82 0.22 -7.60
C GLY A 132 -17.07 -1.21 -7.09
N THR A 133 -17.30 -2.18 -7.98
CA THR A 133 -17.36 -3.61 -7.62
C THR A 133 -15.97 -4.13 -7.28
N ASP A 134 -14.98 -3.89 -8.16
CA ASP A 134 -13.58 -4.29 -7.95
C ASP A 134 -13.02 -3.74 -6.62
N LEU A 135 -13.31 -2.47 -6.32
CA LEU A 135 -12.94 -1.82 -5.07
C LEU A 135 -13.51 -2.56 -3.86
N ARG A 136 -14.83 -2.84 -3.86
CA ARG A 136 -15.47 -3.50 -2.72
C ARG A 136 -14.99 -4.93 -2.54
N GLU A 137 -14.86 -5.70 -3.61
CA GLU A 137 -14.36 -7.08 -3.53
C GLU A 137 -12.94 -7.16 -3.00
N ALA A 138 -12.05 -6.27 -3.48
CA ALA A 138 -10.67 -6.20 -3.00
C ALA A 138 -10.61 -5.79 -1.52
N LEU A 139 -11.40 -4.81 -1.09
CA LEU A 139 -11.46 -4.38 0.32
C LEU A 139 -12.04 -5.47 1.22
N MET A 140 -13.08 -6.18 0.78
CA MET A 140 -13.62 -7.33 1.51
C MET A 140 -12.58 -8.44 1.67
N THR A 141 -11.84 -8.75 0.59
CA THR A 141 -10.75 -9.73 0.63
C THR A 141 -9.67 -9.30 1.62
N ALA A 142 -9.23 -8.04 1.57
CA ALA A 142 -8.25 -7.50 2.53
C ALA A 142 -8.72 -7.70 3.97
N ARG A 143 -9.99 -7.40 4.27
CA ARG A 143 -10.57 -7.53 5.60
C ARG A 143 -10.76 -8.98 6.05
N GLN A 144 -11.08 -9.90 5.14
CA GLN A 144 -11.17 -11.33 5.43
C GLN A 144 -9.80 -11.91 5.79
N LEU A 145 -8.74 -11.45 5.11
CA LEU A 145 -7.37 -11.90 5.36
C LEU A 145 -6.81 -11.37 6.69
N ASP A 146 -7.12 -10.12 7.04
CA ASP A 146 -6.77 -9.53 8.34
C ASP A 146 -7.87 -8.57 8.81
N PRO A 147 -8.80 -9.04 9.66
CA PRO A 147 -9.86 -8.20 10.24
C PRO A 147 -9.35 -7.09 11.16
N THR A 148 -8.08 -7.17 11.58
CA THR A 148 -7.46 -6.21 12.51
C THR A 148 -6.61 -5.16 11.80
N ASN A 149 -6.46 -5.25 10.47
CA ASN A 149 -5.74 -4.25 9.69
C ASN A 149 -6.43 -2.88 9.75
N PRO A 150 -5.85 -1.87 10.43
CA PRO A 150 -6.49 -0.57 10.61
C PRO A 150 -6.68 0.20 9.30
N ARG A 151 -5.80 -0.03 8.32
CA ARG A 151 -5.83 0.66 7.01
C ARG A 151 -7.03 0.30 6.18
N THR A 152 -7.61 -0.90 6.35
CA THR A 152 -8.84 -1.28 5.67
C THR A 152 -10.04 -0.45 6.13
N PHE A 153 -10.10 -0.10 7.42
CA PHE A 153 -11.12 0.78 7.97
C PHE A 153 -10.88 2.24 7.62
N TYR A 154 -9.63 2.70 7.64
CA TYR A 154 -9.25 4.01 7.12
C TYR A 154 -9.73 4.17 5.66
N TRP A 155 -9.45 3.18 4.81
CA TRP A 155 -9.82 3.25 3.40
C TRP A 155 -11.34 3.24 3.18
N GLU A 156 -12.08 2.41 3.90
CA GLU A 156 -13.55 2.43 3.85
C GLU A 156 -14.10 3.78 4.33
N GLY A 157 -13.54 4.33 5.40
CA GLY A 157 -13.88 5.67 5.88
C GLY A 157 -13.63 6.74 4.83
N THR A 158 -12.51 6.67 4.12
CA THR A 158 -12.18 7.58 3.02
C THR A 158 -13.19 7.47 1.88
N GLN A 159 -13.55 6.25 1.48
CA GLN A 159 -14.58 6.05 0.46
C GLN A 159 -15.95 6.61 0.91
N ALA A 160 -16.34 6.36 2.16
CA ALA A 160 -17.60 6.89 2.71
C ALA A 160 -17.57 8.43 2.78
N PHE A 161 -16.45 9.04 3.14
CA PHE A 161 -16.32 10.49 3.26
C PHE A 161 -16.58 11.24 1.93
N TYR A 162 -16.03 10.70 0.83
CA TYR A 162 -16.20 11.30 -0.51
C TYR A 162 -17.44 10.81 -1.27
N THR A 163 -18.19 9.85 -0.72
CA THR A 163 -19.44 9.40 -1.32
C THR A 163 -20.62 10.17 -0.69
N PRO A 164 -21.51 10.80 -1.48
CA PRO A 164 -22.71 11.46 -0.94
C PRO A 164 -23.60 10.50 -0.14
N GLU A 165 -24.33 11.03 0.86
CA GLU A 165 -25.19 10.24 1.74
C GLU A 165 -26.27 9.47 0.97
N GLN A 166 -26.84 10.08 -0.07
CA GLN A 166 -27.84 9.45 -0.94
C GLN A 166 -27.33 8.21 -1.67
N PHE A 167 -26.01 8.04 -1.76
CA PHE A 167 -25.34 6.87 -2.33
C PHE A 167 -24.72 5.97 -1.25
N GLY A 168 -25.12 6.16 0.00
CA GLY A 168 -24.70 5.33 1.13
C GLY A 168 -23.35 5.70 1.74
N GLY A 169 -22.83 6.91 1.45
CA GLY A 169 -21.66 7.52 2.08
C GLY A 169 -22.00 8.49 3.20
N GLY A 170 -21.25 9.58 3.28
CA GLY A 170 -21.43 10.70 4.20
C GLY A 170 -20.50 10.69 5.40
N LYS A 171 -20.29 11.89 5.99
CA LYS A 171 -19.39 12.13 7.11
C LYS A 171 -19.72 11.27 8.34
N ALA A 172 -21.01 11.02 8.63
CA ALA A 172 -21.42 10.21 9.78
C ALA A 172 -20.92 8.76 9.66
N LYS A 173 -21.03 8.14 8.48
CA LYS A 173 -20.51 6.80 8.22
C LYS A 173 -18.99 6.78 8.22
N ALA A 174 -18.36 7.76 7.57
CA ALA A 174 -16.90 7.90 7.52
C ALA A 174 -16.30 7.98 8.93
N LYS A 175 -16.91 8.79 9.81
CA LYS A 175 -16.51 8.95 11.22
C LYS A 175 -16.41 7.61 11.94
N LEU A 176 -17.44 6.76 11.84
CA LEU A 176 -17.44 5.44 12.49
C LEU A 176 -16.28 4.58 12.02
N MET A 177 -15.94 4.64 10.72
CA MET A 177 -14.83 3.87 10.16
C MET A 177 -13.49 4.40 10.62
N PHE A 178 -13.30 5.72 10.66
CA PHE A 178 -12.06 6.32 11.16
C PHE A 178 -11.86 6.07 12.67
N GLU A 179 -12.91 6.15 13.48
CA GLU A 179 -12.87 5.79 14.90
C GLU A 179 -12.43 4.33 15.08
N LYS A 180 -13.02 3.41 14.29
CA LYS A 180 -12.62 2.00 14.31
C LYS A 180 -11.18 1.79 13.86
N SER A 181 -10.74 2.46 12.82
CA SER A 181 -9.36 2.45 12.37
C SER A 181 -8.39 2.86 13.49
N LEU A 182 -8.66 3.99 14.17
CA LEU A 182 -7.83 4.47 15.27
C LEU A 182 -7.84 3.55 16.50
N GLU A 183 -8.97 2.89 16.79
CA GLU A 183 -9.01 1.85 17.83
C GLU A 183 -8.04 0.71 17.52
N LEU A 184 -7.99 0.28 16.24
CA LEU A 184 -7.09 -0.79 15.81
C LEU A 184 -5.63 -0.33 15.80
N TYR A 185 -5.33 0.92 15.39
CA TYR A 185 -3.96 1.46 15.45
C TYR A 185 -3.36 1.44 16.86
N LYS A 186 -4.17 1.61 17.91
CA LYS A 186 -3.68 1.51 19.31
C LYS A 186 -3.08 0.15 19.64
N LYS A 187 -3.48 -0.89 18.93
CA LYS A 187 -3.03 -2.28 19.13
C LYS A 187 -2.08 -2.75 18.03
N PHE A 188 -2.06 -2.03 16.92
CA PHE A 188 -1.26 -2.39 15.75
C PHE A 188 0.24 -2.28 16.04
N LYS A 189 0.97 -3.33 15.65
CA LYS A 189 2.43 -3.32 15.65
C LYS A 189 2.90 -3.91 14.32
N PRO A 190 3.76 -3.20 13.58
CA PRO A 190 4.39 -3.78 12.39
C PRO A 190 5.18 -5.03 12.76
N GLU A 191 5.12 -6.07 11.92
CA GLU A 191 5.87 -7.32 12.15
C GLU A 191 7.40 -7.10 12.09
N ASN A 192 7.83 -6.16 11.25
CA ASN A 192 9.23 -5.78 11.09
C ASN A 192 9.31 -4.35 10.53
N SER A 193 10.53 -3.84 10.38
CA SER A 193 10.81 -2.47 9.90
C SER A 193 10.37 -2.20 8.45
N MET A 194 10.16 -3.24 7.66
CA MET A 194 9.69 -3.12 6.27
C MET A 194 8.17 -3.32 6.14
N SER A 195 7.47 -3.65 7.23
CA SER A 195 6.02 -3.81 7.23
C SER A 195 5.33 -2.45 7.10
N PRO A 196 4.19 -2.35 6.38
CA PRO A 196 3.43 -1.12 6.30
C PRO A 196 3.04 -0.57 7.68
N HIS A 197 3.34 0.71 7.93
CA HIS A 197 3.05 1.38 9.21
C HIS A 197 2.38 2.74 9.02
N TRP A 198 2.09 3.14 7.79
CA TRP A 198 1.40 4.38 7.44
C TRP A 198 -0.09 4.36 7.83
N GLY A 199 -0.71 5.53 7.87
CA GLY A 199 -2.16 5.69 7.88
C GLY A 199 -2.72 6.24 9.19
N GLU A 200 -2.07 6.11 10.35
CA GLU A 200 -2.61 6.59 11.62
C GLU A 200 -2.84 8.11 11.62
N GLU A 201 -1.84 8.87 11.20
CA GLU A 201 -1.92 10.33 11.25
C GLU A 201 -2.96 10.88 10.25
N ILE A 202 -2.99 10.36 9.04
CA ILE A 202 -4.02 10.76 8.06
C ILE A 202 -5.43 10.35 8.54
N THR A 203 -5.57 9.23 9.26
CA THR A 203 -6.85 8.83 9.85
C THR A 203 -7.33 9.83 10.88
N LYS A 204 -6.43 10.38 11.74
CA LYS A 204 -6.76 11.44 12.69
C LYS A 204 -7.23 12.71 11.98
N GLN A 205 -6.53 13.11 10.93
CA GLN A 205 -6.90 14.30 10.13
C GLN A 205 -8.29 14.11 9.47
N MET A 206 -8.55 12.94 8.89
CA MET A 206 -9.84 12.64 8.27
C MET A 206 -10.99 12.58 9.30
N LEU A 207 -10.71 12.07 10.50
CA LEU A 207 -11.70 12.08 11.59
C LEU A 207 -12.05 13.51 12.02
N GLU A 208 -11.05 14.41 12.10
CA GLU A 208 -11.30 15.83 12.38
C GLU A 208 -12.13 16.49 11.26
N ALA A 209 -11.83 16.17 10.00
CA ALA A 209 -12.60 16.66 8.84
C ALA A 209 -14.08 16.23 8.86
N CYS A 210 -14.42 15.12 9.55
CA CYS A 210 -15.81 14.71 9.75
C CYS A 210 -16.57 15.62 10.73
N LYS A 211 -15.89 16.41 11.58
CA LYS A 211 -16.51 17.28 12.59
C LYS A 211 -16.88 18.66 12.04
N GLY A 212 -16.30 19.07 10.93
CA GLY A 212 -16.66 20.33 10.24
C GLY A 212 -17.99 20.19 9.52
N GLU A 213 -18.79 21.27 9.52
CA GLU A 213 -20.04 21.40 8.78
C GLU A 213 -19.84 21.27 7.26
#